data_fa5a874bf3c7e0e2f47d59fe9e1f9051
#
_entry.id   fa5a874bf3c7e0e2f47d59fe9e1f9051
#
_cell.length_a   1.000
_cell.length_b   1.000
_cell.length_c   1.000
_cell.angle_alpha   90.00
_cell.angle_beta   90.00
_cell.angle_gamma   90.00
#
_symmetry.space_group_name_H-M   'P 1'
#
loop_
_entity.id
_entity.type
_entity.pdbx_description
1 polymer ?
#
loop_
_entity_poly.entity_id
_entity_poly.type
_entity_poly.pdbx_seq_one_letter_code
_entity_poly.pdbx_strand_id
1 'polypeptide(L)'
;EVADYRMYEATKESSEADRATAMRDARDAVRASLDRGIPAMIWSPRSVEQREQHHPGGHGVCWGIIVGYDEAQEAYSIRHPFVWQGDYSLRYDEIGETDPAMFWFNVMVFDEAKSADDEALHRMALENAISFAHGTRLEEHEWTIGFGAYELWIEAFELPDLPEITHHHANMLTYRRELAVEYLRDLTGIFEDAAVPLDAAANHYEREHVILEQFRSLANVGRVGGYTDEDRAELGQLLRGALEEDRAAV
;
A
#
# COMPACT_ATOMS: atom_id res chain seq x y z
N GLU A 1 -6.53 6.53 19.39
CA GLU A 1 -7.01 5.25 19.97
C GLU A 1 -7.29 4.31 18.79
N VAL A 2 -6.55 3.21 18.68
CA VAL A 2 -6.78 2.21 17.62
C VAL A 2 -8.10 1.52 17.96
N ALA A 3 -8.99 1.37 16.96
CA ALA A 3 -10.21 0.59 17.14
C ALA A 3 -9.83 -0.86 17.46
N ASP A 4 -10.56 -1.51 18.36
CA ASP A 4 -10.39 -2.93 18.61
C ASP A 4 -10.70 -3.69 17.31
N TYR A 5 -9.82 -4.59 16.93
CA TYR A 5 -9.98 -5.40 15.73
C TYR A 5 -9.66 -6.87 16.02
N ARG A 6 -10.23 -7.74 15.22
CA ARG A 6 -9.90 -9.17 15.19
C ARG A 6 -9.30 -9.53 13.86
N MET A 7 -8.20 -10.28 13.91
CA MET A 7 -7.54 -10.79 12.72
C MET A 7 -7.80 -12.28 12.58
N TYR A 8 -8.19 -12.69 11.38
CA TYR A 8 -8.36 -14.08 10.99
C TYR A 8 -7.29 -14.40 9.96
N GLU A 9 -6.40 -15.31 10.31
CA GLU A 9 -5.21 -15.60 9.53
C GLU A 9 -5.03 -17.10 9.33
N ALA A 10 -4.58 -17.47 8.14
CA ALA A 10 -4.05 -18.82 7.86
C ALA A 10 -2.95 -18.70 6.79
N THR A 11 -1.92 -19.51 6.94
CA THR A 11 -0.76 -19.52 6.06
C THR A 11 -0.57 -20.89 5.41
N LYS A 12 0.45 -21.04 4.57
CA LYS A 12 0.80 -22.32 3.96
C LYS A 12 1.19 -23.40 5.00
N GLU A 13 1.65 -22.99 6.17
CA GLU A 13 1.99 -23.89 7.28
C GLU A 13 0.76 -24.37 8.06
N SER A 14 -0.38 -23.67 7.93
CA SER A 14 -1.64 -24.07 8.59
C SER A 14 -2.17 -25.36 8.00
N SER A 15 -2.74 -26.24 8.84
CA SER A 15 -3.41 -27.42 8.36
C SER A 15 -4.66 -27.05 7.54
N GLU A 16 -5.13 -27.95 6.67
CA GLU A 16 -6.36 -27.75 5.89
C GLU A 16 -7.57 -27.48 6.79
N ALA A 17 -7.66 -28.16 7.92
CA ALA A 17 -8.73 -27.96 8.90
C ALA A 17 -8.66 -26.58 9.56
N ASP A 18 -7.45 -26.10 9.89
CA ASP A 18 -7.25 -24.76 10.47
C ASP A 18 -7.58 -23.67 9.45
N ARG A 19 -7.16 -23.83 8.19
CA ARG A 19 -7.51 -22.92 7.08
C ARG A 19 -9.02 -22.82 6.91
N ALA A 20 -9.70 -23.98 6.81
CA ALA A 20 -11.15 -24.01 6.67
C ALA A 20 -11.87 -23.36 7.86
N THR A 21 -11.34 -23.55 9.08
CA THR A 21 -11.87 -22.92 10.28
C THR A 21 -11.67 -21.41 10.25
N ALA A 22 -10.45 -20.92 9.96
CA ALA A 22 -10.17 -19.48 9.89
C ALA A 22 -11.03 -18.78 8.82
N MET A 23 -11.19 -19.40 7.65
CA MET A 23 -12.00 -18.84 6.56
C MET A 23 -13.49 -18.78 6.92
N ARG A 24 -14.02 -19.82 7.57
CA ARG A 24 -15.41 -19.84 8.04
C ARG A 24 -15.65 -18.78 9.11
N ASP A 25 -14.80 -18.74 10.13
CA ASP A 25 -14.95 -17.81 11.25
C ASP A 25 -14.77 -16.35 10.78
N ALA A 26 -13.87 -16.09 9.83
CA ALA A 26 -13.74 -14.80 9.18
C ALA A 26 -15.03 -14.42 8.42
N ARG A 27 -15.62 -15.36 7.65
CA ARG A 27 -16.86 -15.10 6.91
C ARG A 27 -17.99 -14.68 7.84
N ASP A 28 -18.18 -15.40 8.94
CA ASP A 28 -19.24 -15.09 9.90
C ASP A 28 -18.99 -13.72 10.57
N ALA A 29 -17.75 -13.39 10.90
CA ALA A 29 -17.38 -12.12 11.49
C ALA A 29 -17.51 -10.95 10.50
N VAL A 30 -17.11 -11.13 9.23
CA VAL A 30 -17.26 -10.13 8.17
C VAL A 30 -18.73 -9.80 7.94
N ARG A 31 -19.58 -10.83 7.83
CA ARG A 31 -21.04 -10.62 7.69
C ARG A 31 -21.60 -9.82 8.84
N ALA A 32 -21.33 -10.25 10.06
CA ALA A 32 -21.77 -9.54 11.26
C ALA A 32 -21.27 -8.10 11.34
N SER A 33 -20.09 -7.80 10.79
CA SER A 33 -19.55 -6.45 10.69
C SER A 33 -20.29 -5.61 9.63
N LEU A 34 -20.45 -6.17 8.43
CA LEU A 34 -21.18 -5.50 7.34
C LEU A 34 -22.66 -5.24 7.68
N ASP A 35 -23.32 -6.15 8.40
CA ASP A 35 -24.71 -5.97 8.88
C ASP A 35 -24.82 -4.79 9.86
N ARG A 36 -23.73 -4.40 10.53
CA ARG A 36 -23.61 -3.19 11.35
C ARG A 36 -23.16 -1.95 10.55
N GLY A 37 -22.92 -2.09 9.24
CA GLY A 37 -22.41 -1.02 8.39
C GLY A 37 -20.89 -0.77 8.53
N ILE A 38 -20.15 -1.73 9.09
CA ILE A 38 -18.69 -1.61 9.28
C ILE A 38 -17.98 -2.47 8.25
N PRO A 39 -17.24 -1.88 7.29
CA PRO A 39 -16.42 -2.61 6.33
C PRO A 39 -15.31 -3.44 7.02
N ALA A 40 -14.86 -4.49 6.35
CA ALA A 40 -13.71 -5.28 6.78
C ALA A 40 -12.55 -5.10 5.79
N MET A 41 -11.32 -5.42 6.23
CA MET A 41 -10.14 -5.42 5.36
C MET A 41 -9.75 -6.84 5.01
N ILE A 42 -9.24 -7.03 3.80
CA ILE A 42 -8.78 -8.33 3.30
C ILE A 42 -7.46 -8.16 2.57
N TRP A 43 -6.51 -9.07 2.81
CA TRP A 43 -5.22 -9.06 2.14
C TRP A 43 -5.28 -9.68 0.76
N SER A 44 -4.72 -8.99 -0.23
CA SER A 44 -4.55 -9.46 -1.60
C SER A 44 -5.81 -10.15 -2.20
N PRO A 45 -6.98 -9.50 -2.18
CA PRO A 45 -8.24 -10.08 -2.62
C PRO A 45 -8.31 -10.12 -4.16
N ARG A 46 -7.79 -11.17 -4.77
CA ARG A 46 -7.83 -11.35 -6.22
C ARG A 46 -8.58 -12.61 -6.61
N SER A 47 -9.40 -12.52 -7.65
CA SER A 47 -10.01 -13.69 -8.27
C SER A 47 -8.97 -14.53 -9.03
N VAL A 48 -9.32 -15.78 -9.35
CA VAL A 48 -8.48 -16.66 -10.18
C VAL A 48 -8.18 -15.98 -11.53
N GLU A 49 -9.17 -15.38 -12.16
CA GLU A 49 -9.03 -14.69 -13.44
C GLU A 49 -8.06 -13.50 -13.33
N GLN A 50 -8.16 -12.68 -12.29
CA GLN A 50 -7.25 -11.54 -12.05
C GLN A 50 -5.81 -11.99 -11.79
N ARG A 51 -5.63 -13.17 -11.21
CA ARG A 51 -4.29 -13.77 -11.00
C ARG A 51 -3.65 -14.25 -12.30
N GLU A 52 -4.45 -14.85 -13.18
CA GLU A 52 -3.99 -15.37 -14.47
C GLU A 52 -3.67 -14.26 -15.47
N GLN A 53 -4.39 -13.16 -15.42
CA GLN A 53 -4.22 -12.02 -16.34
C GLN A 53 -2.96 -11.19 -16.09
N HIS A 54 -2.00 -11.65 -15.30
CA HIS A 54 -0.70 -11.00 -15.06
C HIS A 54 -0.70 -9.52 -15.47
N HIS A 55 -1.26 -8.67 -14.63
CA HIS A 55 -1.11 -7.24 -14.88
C HIS A 55 0.39 -6.92 -14.94
N PRO A 56 0.89 -6.20 -15.97
CA PRO A 56 2.32 -5.85 -16.07
C PRO A 56 2.86 -5.09 -14.85
N GLY A 57 1.97 -4.58 -13.99
CA GLY A 57 2.32 -3.96 -12.73
C GLY A 57 2.37 -4.90 -11.52
N GLY A 58 2.04 -6.17 -11.65
CA GLY A 58 2.28 -7.24 -10.64
C GLY A 58 1.68 -7.07 -9.23
N HIS A 59 0.89 -6.05 -8.96
CA HIS A 59 0.79 -5.44 -7.64
C HIS A 59 -0.55 -5.65 -6.93
N GLY A 60 -1.21 -6.74 -7.13
CA GLY A 60 -2.37 -7.07 -6.33
C GLY A 60 -2.05 -7.47 -4.87
N VAL A 61 -0.82 -7.26 -4.40
CA VAL A 61 -0.41 -7.62 -3.03
C VAL A 61 -0.60 -6.39 -2.14
N CYS A 62 -1.84 -6.06 -1.83
CA CYS A 62 -2.18 -5.02 -0.86
C CYS A 62 -3.52 -5.30 -0.21
N TRP A 63 -3.87 -4.50 0.79
CA TRP A 63 -5.16 -4.57 1.43
C TRP A 63 -6.27 -4.04 0.52
N GLY A 64 -7.37 -4.79 0.44
CA GLY A 64 -8.65 -4.34 -0.09
C GLY A 64 -9.68 -4.19 1.02
N ILE A 65 -10.83 -3.64 0.67
CA ILE A 65 -11.94 -3.42 1.60
C ILE A 65 -13.13 -4.27 1.16
N ILE A 66 -13.66 -5.07 2.07
CA ILE A 66 -14.93 -5.78 1.88
C ILE A 66 -16.04 -4.81 2.23
N VAL A 67 -16.85 -4.42 1.25
CA VAL A 67 -17.93 -3.44 1.39
C VAL A 67 -19.32 -4.05 1.33
N GLY A 68 -19.43 -5.32 0.99
CA GLY A 68 -20.70 -6.04 0.89
C GLY A 68 -20.50 -7.55 0.73
N TYR A 69 -21.61 -8.29 0.75
CA TYR A 69 -21.64 -9.73 0.47
C TYR A 69 -22.94 -10.15 -0.23
N ASP A 70 -22.87 -11.24 -0.96
CA ASP A 70 -24.01 -11.91 -1.59
C ASP A 70 -23.97 -13.39 -1.20
N GLU A 71 -24.92 -13.83 -0.37
CA GLU A 71 -24.99 -15.22 0.09
C GLU A 71 -25.39 -16.19 -1.02
N ALA A 72 -26.22 -15.73 -1.98
CA ALA A 72 -26.70 -16.60 -3.06
C ALA A 72 -25.57 -16.91 -4.06
N GLN A 73 -24.61 -15.99 -4.19
CA GLN A 73 -23.43 -16.14 -5.03
C GLN A 73 -22.20 -16.62 -4.25
N GLU A 74 -22.29 -16.73 -2.92
CA GLU A 74 -21.18 -17.02 -2.01
C GLU A 74 -19.98 -16.10 -2.28
N ALA A 75 -20.20 -14.78 -2.33
CA ALA A 75 -19.22 -13.81 -2.74
C ALA A 75 -19.23 -12.54 -1.89
N TYR A 76 -18.08 -11.87 -1.82
CA TYR A 76 -17.93 -10.52 -1.31
C TYR A 76 -17.93 -9.50 -2.43
N SER A 77 -18.41 -8.28 -2.12
CA SER A 77 -18.12 -7.08 -2.90
C SER A 77 -16.84 -6.45 -2.36
N ILE A 78 -15.83 -6.34 -3.22
CA ILE A 78 -14.49 -5.85 -2.86
C ILE A 78 -14.22 -4.52 -3.53
N ARG A 79 -13.70 -3.57 -2.75
CA ARG A 79 -13.05 -2.34 -3.23
C ARG A 79 -11.55 -2.47 -3.04
N HIS A 80 -10.80 -2.31 -4.14
CA HIS A 80 -9.36 -2.51 -4.12
C HIS A 80 -8.66 -1.39 -4.93
N PRO A 81 -7.60 -0.74 -4.38
CA PRO A 81 -7.00 0.43 -5.00
C PRO A 81 -6.39 0.18 -6.39
N PHE A 82 -6.05 -1.06 -6.71
CA PHE A 82 -5.47 -1.42 -8.02
C PHE A 82 -6.47 -2.01 -9.02
N VAL A 83 -7.76 -2.00 -8.70
CA VAL A 83 -8.82 -2.40 -9.63
C VAL A 83 -9.56 -1.16 -10.10
N TRP A 84 -9.14 -0.64 -11.23
CA TRP A 84 -9.63 0.60 -11.84
C TRP A 84 -11.11 0.57 -12.24
N GLN A 85 -11.74 -0.59 -12.19
CA GLN A 85 -13.12 -0.81 -12.64
C GLN A 85 -14.17 -0.63 -11.52
N GLY A 86 -13.77 -0.18 -10.35
CA GLY A 86 -14.65 -0.05 -9.20
C GLY A 86 -14.75 -1.33 -8.36
N ASP A 87 -15.87 -1.48 -7.64
CA ASP A 87 -16.10 -2.64 -6.79
C ASP A 87 -16.31 -3.91 -7.65
N TYR A 88 -15.73 -5.03 -7.24
CA TYR A 88 -15.84 -6.30 -7.94
C TYR A 88 -16.26 -7.43 -6.99
N SER A 89 -16.77 -8.51 -7.55
CA SER A 89 -17.17 -9.70 -6.81
C SER A 89 -16.00 -10.66 -6.65
N LEU A 90 -15.78 -11.18 -5.43
CA LEU A 90 -14.81 -12.21 -5.11
C LEU A 90 -15.50 -13.35 -4.37
N ARG A 91 -15.46 -14.55 -4.92
CA ARG A 91 -16.09 -15.73 -4.31
C ARG A 91 -15.36 -16.12 -3.03
N TYR A 92 -16.10 -16.69 -2.06
CA TYR A 92 -15.53 -17.12 -0.78
C TYR A 92 -14.45 -18.20 -0.95
N ASP A 93 -14.58 -19.07 -1.95
CA ASP A 93 -13.63 -20.15 -2.25
C ASP A 93 -12.37 -19.66 -3.01
N GLU A 94 -12.37 -18.44 -3.53
CA GLU A 94 -11.19 -17.84 -4.20
C GLU A 94 -10.26 -17.10 -3.24
N ILE A 95 -10.68 -16.84 -1.99
CA ILE A 95 -9.90 -16.08 -1.02
C ILE A 95 -8.75 -16.95 -0.49
N GLY A 96 -7.55 -16.37 -0.47
CA GLY A 96 -6.34 -17.04 0.05
C GLY A 96 -5.67 -17.97 -0.95
N GLU A 97 -6.30 -18.32 -2.07
CA GLU A 97 -5.72 -19.17 -3.12
C GLU A 97 -4.79 -18.40 -4.08
N THR A 98 -3.85 -17.65 -3.58
CA THR A 98 -2.92 -16.91 -4.45
C THR A 98 -1.90 -17.87 -4.97
N ASP A 99 -1.24 -18.68 -4.68
CA ASP A 99 -0.31 -19.72 -5.07
C ASP A 99 -0.31 -20.77 -3.97
N PRO A 100 -0.48 -22.05 -4.25
CA PRO A 100 -0.35 -23.08 -3.21
C PRO A 100 0.95 -23.02 -2.43
N ALA A 101 2.02 -22.52 -3.05
CA ALA A 101 3.31 -22.28 -2.40
C ALA A 101 3.34 -21.00 -1.54
N MET A 102 2.39 -20.09 -1.75
CA MET A 102 2.31 -18.79 -1.07
C MET A 102 0.92 -18.51 -0.47
N PHE A 103 0.18 -19.55 -0.07
CA PHE A 103 -1.12 -19.38 0.55
C PHE A 103 -1.01 -18.45 1.78
N TRP A 104 -1.70 -17.33 1.71
CA TRP A 104 -1.80 -16.39 2.81
C TRP A 104 -3.19 -15.79 2.85
N PHE A 105 -4.01 -16.26 3.77
CA PHE A 105 -5.32 -15.71 4.08
C PHE A 105 -5.19 -14.76 5.26
N ASN A 106 -5.67 -13.54 5.11
CA ASN A 106 -5.69 -12.57 6.19
C ASN A 106 -6.89 -11.62 6.02
N VAL A 107 -7.76 -11.60 7.03
CA VAL A 107 -8.95 -10.74 7.10
C VAL A 107 -8.96 -10.04 8.45
N MET A 108 -9.17 -8.73 8.44
CA MET A 108 -9.29 -7.89 9.63
C MET A 108 -10.71 -7.35 9.74
N VAL A 109 -11.34 -7.56 10.87
CA VAL A 109 -12.70 -7.11 11.20
C VAL A 109 -12.65 -6.17 12.40
N PHE A 110 -13.32 -5.03 12.31
CA PHE A 110 -13.38 -4.04 13.37
C PHE A 110 -14.61 -4.24 14.24
N ASP A 111 -14.45 -4.11 15.56
CA ASP A 111 -15.55 -4.34 16.51
C ASP A 111 -16.53 -3.18 16.57
N GLU A 112 -16.06 -1.95 16.31
CA GLU A 112 -16.91 -0.75 16.29
C GLU A 112 -16.45 0.27 15.23
N ALA A 113 -17.41 1.07 14.74
CA ALA A 113 -17.10 2.28 14.00
C ALA A 113 -17.14 3.45 14.99
N LYS A 114 -16.03 4.17 15.10
CA LYS A 114 -15.97 5.40 15.90
C LYS A 114 -16.21 6.58 14.96
N SER A 115 -17.13 7.47 15.35
CA SER A 115 -17.21 8.78 14.70
C SER A 115 -15.96 9.55 15.12
N ALA A 116 -15.24 10.06 14.13
CA ALA A 116 -14.09 10.91 14.35
C ALA A 116 -14.35 12.27 13.72
N ASP A 117 -13.73 13.29 14.26
CA ASP A 117 -13.66 14.59 13.62
C ASP A 117 -12.70 14.47 12.41
N ASP A 118 -13.21 14.73 11.22
CA ASP A 118 -12.44 14.61 9.99
C ASP A 118 -11.17 15.50 10.02
N GLU A 119 -11.30 16.74 10.54
CA GLU A 119 -10.14 17.62 10.69
C GLU A 119 -9.08 17.03 11.63
N ALA A 120 -9.51 16.49 12.77
CA ALA A 120 -8.59 15.85 13.73
C ALA A 120 -7.91 14.61 13.13
N LEU A 121 -8.63 13.81 12.32
CA LEU A 121 -8.06 12.66 11.61
C LEU A 121 -7.01 13.07 10.60
N HIS A 122 -7.29 14.09 9.78
CA HIS A 122 -6.35 14.59 8.79
C HIS A 122 -5.11 15.20 9.45
N ARG A 123 -5.28 15.96 10.55
CA ARG A 123 -4.17 16.48 11.34
C ARG A 123 -3.27 15.37 11.87
N MET A 124 -3.86 14.36 12.48
CA MET A 124 -3.13 13.18 12.96
C MET A 124 -2.40 12.44 11.83
N ALA A 125 -3.02 12.33 10.64
CA ALA A 125 -2.40 11.70 9.48
C ALA A 125 -1.17 12.48 9.00
N LEU A 126 -1.25 13.82 8.94
CA LEU A 126 -0.11 14.69 8.60
C LEU A 126 1.00 14.60 9.64
N GLU A 127 0.67 14.68 10.94
CA GLU A 127 1.64 14.52 12.03
C GLU A 127 2.36 13.18 11.97
N ASN A 128 1.62 12.09 11.70
CA ASN A 128 2.21 10.76 11.51
C ASN A 128 3.11 10.71 10.28
N ALA A 129 2.71 11.31 9.16
CA ALA A 129 3.52 11.35 7.94
C ALA A 129 4.85 12.09 8.18
N ILE A 130 4.82 13.25 8.85
CA ILE A 130 6.00 14.03 9.22
C ILE A 130 6.89 13.23 10.18
N SER A 131 6.30 12.62 11.21
CA SER A 131 7.02 11.78 12.17
C SER A 131 7.68 10.58 11.48
N PHE A 132 6.99 9.94 10.54
CA PHE A 132 7.53 8.84 9.77
C PHE A 132 8.67 9.28 8.85
N ALA A 133 8.56 10.42 8.18
CA ALA A 133 9.60 10.96 7.30
C ALA A 133 10.90 11.25 8.05
N HIS A 134 10.81 11.79 9.26
CA HIS A 134 11.97 12.07 10.14
C HIS A 134 12.40 10.87 10.99
N GLY A 135 11.62 9.79 11.00
CA GLY A 135 11.96 8.58 11.73
C GLY A 135 13.22 7.90 11.18
N THR A 136 13.94 7.23 12.05
CA THR A 136 15.19 6.55 11.66
C THR A 136 15.02 5.03 11.59
N ARG A 137 14.10 4.46 12.37
CA ARG A 137 13.92 3.02 12.47
C ARG A 137 12.55 2.66 13.03
N LEU A 138 11.93 1.59 12.51
CA LEU A 138 10.83 0.90 13.17
C LEU A 138 11.42 -0.15 14.11
N GLU A 139 11.28 0.10 15.43
CA GLU A 139 11.92 -0.74 16.47
C GLU A 139 11.52 -2.22 16.40
N GLU A 140 10.26 -2.49 16.02
CA GLU A 140 9.71 -3.84 15.94
C GLU A 140 10.29 -4.69 14.79
N HIS A 141 10.80 -4.06 13.72
CA HIS A 141 11.17 -4.75 12.48
C HIS A 141 12.59 -4.50 12.00
N GLU A 142 13.39 -3.75 12.73
CA GLU A 142 14.73 -3.31 12.30
C GLU A 142 14.78 -2.57 10.95
N TRP A 143 13.67 -2.09 10.45
CA TRP A 143 13.59 -1.39 9.18
C TRP A 143 13.96 0.08 9.34
N THR A 144 14.80 0.56 8.45
CA THR A 144 15.03 1.98 8.29
C THR A 144 13.85 2.60 7.55
N ILE A 145 13.36 3.74 8.04
CA ILE A 145 12.18 4.43 7.51
C ILE A 145 12.50 5.89 7.13
N GLY A 146 11.55 6.53 6.49
CA GLY A 146 11.62 7.94 6.16
C GLY A 146 12.82 8.28 5.27
N PHE A 147 13.43 9.42 5.52
CA PHE A 147 14.58 9.90 4.75
C PHE A 147 15.78 8.95 4.82
N GLY A 148 15.98 8.28 5.95
CA GLY A 148 17.04 7.28 6.09
C GLY A 148 16.89 6.09 5.15
N ALA A 149 15.66 5.70 4.81
CA ALA A 149 15.43 4.64 3.84
C ALA A 149 15.84 5.05 2.42
N TYR A 150 15.62 6.31 2.03
CA TYR A 150 16.15 6.84 0.77
C TYR A 150 17.68 6.82 0.73
N GLU A 151 18.33 7.25 1.81
CA GLU A 151 19.80 7.28 1.91
C GLU A 151 20.38 5.90 1.74
N LEU A 152 19.84 4.89 2.45
CA LEU A 152 20.26 3.50 2.29
C LEU A 152 20.02 2.96 0.87
N TRP A 153 18.92 3.35 0.25
CA TRP A 153 18.64 2.92 -1.11
C TRP A 153 19.61 3.55 -2.11
N ILE A 154 19.96 4.83 -1.93
CA ILE A 154 20.99 5.51 -2.73
C ILE A 154 22.34 4.80 -2.58
N GLU A 155 22.76 4.47 -1.34
CA GLU A 155 24.00 3.73 -1.08
C GLU A 155 23.99 2.35 -1.75
N ALA A 156 22.84 1.68 -1.82
CA ALA A 156 22.73 0.38 -2.46
C ALA A 156 23.05 0.40 -3.97
N PHE A 157 22.92 1.54 -4.65
CA PHE A 157 23.33 1.67 -6.07
C PHE A 157 24.84 1.67 -6.27
N GLU A 158 25.62 1.88 -5.22
CA GLU A 158 27.08 1.76 -5.25
C GLU A 158 27.56 0.30 -5.11
N LEU A 159 26.65 -0.61 -4.71
CA LEU A 159 26.96 -2.04 -4.55
C LEU A 159 26.89 -2.76 -5.91
N PRO A 160 27.70 -3.81 -6.12
CA PRO A 160 27.73 -4.55 -7.39
C PRO A 160 26.40 -5.27 -7.68
N ASP A 161 25.69 -5.71 -6.64
CA ASP A 161 24.45 -6.47 -6.76
C ASP A 161 23.27 -5.63 -6.24
N LEU A 162 22.47 -5.07 -7.15
CA LEU A 162 21.23 -4.39 -6.79
C LEU A 162 20.13 -5.40 -6.45
N PRO A 163 19.32 -5.11 -5.41
CA PRO A 163 18.18 -5.96 -5.10
C PRO A 163 17.20 -6.06 -6.27
N GLU A 164 16.77 -7.27 -6.60
CA GLU A 164 15.80 -7.57 -7.67
C GLU A 164 14.46 -6.81 -7.53
N ILE A 165 14.13 -6.40 -6.30
CA ILE A 165 12.87 -5.71 -5.99
C ILE A 165 12.91 -4.19 -6.21
N THR A 166 14.03 -3.63 -6.70
CA THR A 166 14.17 -2.17 -6.94
C THR A 166 13.02 -1.61 -7.77
N HIS A 167 12.62 -2.29 -8.85
CA HIS A 167 11.50 -1.89 -9.69
C HIS A 167 10.14 -1.88 -8.94
N HIS A 168 9.93 -2.79 -8.00
CA HIS A 168 8.72 -2.81 -7.18
C HIS A 168 8.63 -1.58 -6.29
N HIS A 169 9.72 -1.27 -5.58
CA HIS A 169 9.78 -0.08 -4.72
C HIS A 169 9.63 1.21 -5.53
N ALA A 170 10.26 1.29 -6.71
CA ALA A 170 10.12 2.41 -7.62
C ALA A 170 8.64 2.66 -8.00
N ASN A 171 7.93 1.61 -8.43
CA ASN A 171 6.52 1.71 -8.78
C ASN A 171 5.66 2.17 -7.58
N MET A 172 5.87 1.57 -6.41
CA MET A 172 5.10 1.89 -5.20
C MET A 172 5.34 3.34 -4.75
N LEU A 173 6.58 3.80 -4.77
CA LEU A 173 6.92 5.15 -4.34
C LEU A 173 6.33 6.20 -5.29
N THR A 174 6.51 6.01 -6.60
CA THR A 174 5.95 6.91 -7.63
C THR A 174 4.45 7.07 -7.48
N TYR A 175 3.73 5.97 -7.36
CA TYR A 175 2.26 5.99 -7.19
C TYR A 175 1.83 6.70 -5.90
N ARG A 176 2.54 6.46 -4.78
CA ARG A 176 2.21 7.10 -3.51
C ARG A 176 2.42 8.62 -3.54
N ARG A 177 3.39 9.12 -4.31
CA ARG A 177 3.59 10.56 -4.46
C ARG A 177 2.50 11.23 -5.28
N GLU A 178 2.00 10.57 -6.32
CA GLU A 178 0.82 11.03 -7.04
C GLU A 178 -0.37 11.23 -6.10
N LEU A 179 -0.70 10.21 -5.28
CA LEU A 179 -1.77 10.28 -4.29
C LEU A 179 -1.52 11.35 -3.22
N ALA A 180 -0.27 11.56 -2.80
CA ALA A 180 0.06 12.59 -1.81
C ALA A 180 -0.24 14.01 -2.34
N VAL A 181 0.02 14.26 -3.63
CA VAL A 181 -0.31 15.54 -4.27
C VAL A 181 -1.81 15.81 -4.22
N GLU A 182 -2.63 14.83 -4.64
CA GLU A 182 -4.09 14.94 -4.61
C GLU A 182 -4.58 15.17 -3.18
N TYR A 183 -4.13 14.36 -2.24
CA TYR A 183 -4.53 14.45 -0.84
C TYR A 183 -4.21 15.82 -0.22
N LEU A 184 -3.00 16.34 -0.40
CA LEU A 184 -2.62 17.64 0.15
C LEU A 184 -3.43 18.79 -0.46
N ARG A 185 -3.74 18.72 -1.76
CA ARG A 185 -4.61 19.71 -2.42
C ARG A 185 -6.05 19.66 -1.89
N ASP A 186 -6.59 18.47 -1.65
CA ASP A 186 -7.92 18.32 -1.04
C ASP A 186 -7.94 18.91 0.38
N LEU A 187 -6.86 18.78 1.15
CA LEU A 187 -6.76 19.33 2.49
C LEU A 187 -6.76 20.86 2.54
N THR A 188 -6.41 21.56 1.45
CA THR A 188 -6.48 23.03 1.43
C THR A 188 -7.89 23.58 1.66
N GLY A 189 -8.91 22.80 1.30
CA GLY A 189 -10.31 23.15 1.57
C GLY A 189 -10.78 22.85 3.00
N ILE A 190 -10.04 22.00 3.72
CA ILE A 190 -10.32 21.65 5.13
C ILE A 190 -9.55 22.58 6.07
N PHE A 191 -8.30 22.86 5.75
CA PHE A 191 -7.38 23.71 6.53
C PHE A 191 -7.11 25.03 5.78
N GLU A 192 -8.09 25.94 5.76
CA GLU A 192 -7.98 27.21 5.01
C GLU A 192 -6.80 28.06 5.47
N ASP A 193 -6.47 28.05 6.77
CA ASP A 193 -5.33 28.77 7.36
C ASP A 193 -3.97 28.14 7.00
N ALA A 194 -3.95 26.87 6.62
CA ALA A 194 -2.77 26.15 6.18
C ALA A 194 -2.75 25.88 4.65
N ALA A 195 -3.68 26.47 3.89
CA ALA A 195 -3.78 26.20 2.45
C ALA A 195 -2.48 26.50 1.68
N VAL A 196 -1.80 27.59 2.01
CA VAL A 196 -0.53 27.97 1.34
C VAL A 196 0.60 26.97 1.60
N PRO A 197 0.93 26.56 2.83
CA PRO A 197 1.95 25.54 3.06
C PRO A 197 1.55 24.16 2.52
N LEU A 198 0.27 23.77 2.56
CA LEU A 198 -0.19 22.50 1.98
C LEU A 198 -0.02 22.47 0.46
N ASP A 199 -0.35 23.57 -0.24
CA ASP A 199 -0.12 23.68 -1.68
C ASP A 199 1.38 23.70 -2.02
N ALA A 200 2.20 24.35 -1.20
CA ALA A 200 3.65 24.31 -1.36
C ALA A 200 4.23 22.89 -1.22
N ALA A 201 3.78 22.14 -0.22
CA ALA A 201 4.15 20.74 -0.04
C ALA A 201 3.67 19.86 -1.21
N ALA A 202 2.43 20.05 -1.69
CA ALA A 202 1.91 19.38 -2.87
C ALA A 202 2.78 19.63 -4.11
N ASN A 203 3.24 20.87 -4.32
CA ASN A 203 4.11 21.22 -5.44
C ASN A 203 5.51 20.59 -5.33
N HIS A 204 6.04 20.35 -4.13
CA HIS A 204 7.26 19.58 -3.93
C HIS A 204 7.03 18.12 -4.29
N TYR A 205 5.96 17.48 -3.81
CA TYR A 205 5.63 16.10 -4.17
C TYR A 205 5.31 15.92 -5.66
N GLU A 206 4.76 16.93 -6.34
CA GLU A 206 4.57 16.89 -7.80
C GLU A 206 5.91 16.87 -8.55
N ARG A 207 6.90 17.66 -8.12
CA ARG A 207 8.26 17.61 -8.68
C ARG A 207 8.96 16.29 -8.36
N GLU A 208 8.82 15.80 -7.14
CA GLU A 208 9.33 14.47 -6.75
C GLU A 208 8.73 13.39 -7.63
N HIS A 209 7.40 13.41 -7.85
CA HIS A 209 6.71 12.46 -8.72
C HIS A 209 7.29 12.43 -10.13
N VAL A 210 7.56 13.60 -10.73
CA VAL A 210 8.20 13.69 -12.06
C VAL A 210 9.58 13.02 -12.08
N ILE A 211 10.38 13.22 -11.04
CA ILE A 211 11.70 12.58 -10.91
C ILE A 211 11.54 11.06 -10.75
N LEU A 212 10.59 10.63 -9.92
CA LEU A 212 10.32 9.22 -9.67
C LEU A 212 9.75 8.48 -10.89
N GLU A 213 9.04 9.16 -11.80
CA GLU A 213 8.63 8.57 -13.10
C GLU A 213 9.85 8.22 -13.96
N GLN A 214 10.87 9.06 -13.99
CA GLN A 214 12.12 8.79 -14.69
C GLN A 214 12.87 7.62 -14.01
N PHE A 215 12.99 7.68 -12.68
CA PHE A 215 13.56 6.60 -11.86
C PHE A 215 12.87 5.26 -12.12
N ARG A 216 11.54 5.24 -12.08
CA ARG A 216 10.72 4.05 -12.34
C ARG A 216 10.95 3.48 -13.74
N SER A 217 11.00 4.36 -14.74
CA SER A 217 11.23 3.97 -16.12
C SER A 217 12.57 3.26 -16.29
N LEU A 218 13.63 3.81 -15.72
CA LEU A 218 14.97 3.20 -15.76
C LEU A 218 15.03 1.92 -14.92
N ALA A 219 14.45 1.91 -13.72
CA ALA A 219 14.40 0.73 -12.86
C ALA A 219 13.67 -0.46 -13.53
N ASN A 220 12.63 -0.20 -14.32
CA ASN A 220 11.91 -1.24 -15.06
C ASN A 220 12.71 -1.80 -16.24
N VAL A 221 13.54 -1.01 -16.91
CA VAL A 221 14.44 -1.49 -17.96
C VAL A 221 15.46 -2.48 -17.40
N GLY A 222 16.09 -2.14 -16.28
CA GLY A 222 17.08 -3.01 -15.64
C GLY A 222 16.53 -4.35 -15.11
N ARG A 223 15.22 -4.46 -14.92
CA ARG A 223 14.55 -5.71 -14.48
C ARG A 223 14.84 -6.90 -15.41
N VAL A 224 14.98 -6.69 -16.70
CA VAL A 224 15.13 -7.76 -17.69
C VAL A 224 16.59 -8.01 -18.06
N GLY A 225 17.42 -6.97 -18.12
CA GLY A 225 18.80 -7.03 -18.64
C GLY A 225 19.88 -6.79 -17.59
N GLY A 226 19.50 -6.49 -16.34
CA GLY A 226 20.41 -5.95 -15.34
C GLY A 226 20.69 -4.45 -15.54
N TYR A 227 21.43 -3.85 -14.61
CA TYR A 227 21.80 -2.44 -14.65
C TYR A 227 23.29 -2.29 -15.03
N THR A 228 23.57 -1.39 -15.94
CA THR A 228 24.96 -0.94 -16.19
C THR A 228 25.44 -0.03 -15.05
N ASP A 229 26.73 0.26 -14.98
CA ASP A 229 27.25 1.22 -13.99
C ASP A 229 26.70 2.63 -14.24
N GLU A 230 26.43 3.00 -15.49
CA GLU A 230 25.79 4.28 -15.86
C GLU A 230 24.34 4.34 -15.38
N ASP A 231 23.55 3.26 -15.61
CA ASP A 231 22.17 3.17 -15.09
C ASP A 231 22.13 3.30 -13.57
N ARG A 232 23.05 2.67 -12.88
CA ARG A 232 23.15 2.77 -11.39
C ARG A 232 23.46 4.17 -10.93
N ALA A 233 24.41 4.83 -11.58
CA ALA A 233 24.76 6.20 -11.26
C ALA A 233 23.58 7.15 -11.49
N GLU A 234 22.85 6.98 -12.58
CA GLU A 234 21.66 7.77 -12.90
C GLU A 234 20.51 7.50 -11.93
N LEU A 235 20.23 6.23 -11.60
CA LEU A 235 19.24 5.86 -10.58
C LEU A 235 19.56 6.50 -9.22
N GLY A 236 20.82 6.45 -8.79
CA GLY A 236 21.25 7.09 -7.55
C GLY A 236 21.09 8.62 -7.57
N GLN A 237 21.34 9.27 -8.72
CA GLN A 237 21.17 10.70 -8.89
C GLN A 237 19.68 11.09 -8.87
N LEU A 238 18.83 10.38 -9.58
CA LEU A 238 17.38 10.59 -9.57
C LEU A 238 16.80 10.46 -8.16
N LEU A 239 17.22 9.43 -7.43
CA LEU A 239 16.72 9.22 -6.07
C LEU A 239 17.22 10.29 -5.08
N ARG A 240 18.43 10.86 -5.27
CA ARG A 240 18.88 12.04 -4.50
C ARG A 240 18.01 13.25 -4.77
N GLY A 241 17.68 13.52 -6.03
CA GLY A 241 16.77 14.61 -6.40
C GLY A 241 15.36 14.43 -5.82
N ALA A 242 14.84 13.20 -5.82
CA ALA A 242 13.57 12.88 -5.18
C ALA A 242 13.60 13.13 -3.66
N LEU A 243 14.66 12.70 -2.97
CA LEU A 243 14.85 12.93 -1.54
C LEU A 243 14.93 14.43 -1.20
N GLU A 244 15.55 15.26 -2.05
CA GLU A 244 15.60 16.71 -1.83
C GLU A 244 14.20 17.33 -1.88
N GLU A 245 13.36 16.91 -2.83
CA GLU A 245 11.97 17.39 -2.92
C GLU A 245 11.12 16.85 -1.77
N ASP A 246 11.29 15.58 -1.38
CA ASP A 246 10.57 14.97 -0.22
C ASP A 246 10.89 15.73 1.08
N ARG A 247 12.16 16.05 1.32
CA ARG A 247 12.59 16.87 2.47
C ARG A 247 12.03 18.28 2.47
N ALA A 248 11.82 18.86 1.31
CA ALA A 248 11.27 20.19 1.17
C ALA A 248 9.74 20.23 1.31
N ALA A 249 9.07 19.08 1.11
CA ALA A 249 7.63 18.93 1.27
C ALA A 249 7.21 18.75 2.74
N VAL A 250 8.11 18.26 3.61
CA VAL A 250 7.87 17.95 5.03
C VAL A 250 8.36 19.08 5.93
#